data_5273ccc8ce5d369e69aff98fdff68077
#
_entry.id   5273ccc8ce5d369e69aff98fdff68077
#
_cell.length_a   1.000
_cell.length_b   1.000
_cell.length_c   1.000
_cell.angle_alpha   90.00
_cell.angle_beta   90.00
_cell.angle_gamma   90.00
#
_symmetry.space_group_name_H-M   'P 1'
#
loop_
_entity.id
_entity.type
_entity.pdbx_description
1 polymer ?
#
loop_
_entity_poly.entity_id
_entity_poly.type
_entity_poly.pdbx_seq_one_letter_code
_entity_poly.pdbx_strand_id
1 'polypeptide(L)'
;MVEVVGDASRDGCWALVRLTVEDDRIVSAEGEGLERPLEGLTLLEAAAVGGDELAVDALANALGQVFRAEPKPGRVAVAMSGGVDSAVALLRAGPDAIGVTLRLWLDPQGPDTDRTCCSPEAVLAARRTCHRLGLPHVTLDLREEFRRAVVQPFVRGYAAGLTPNPCIRCNGSFRFAELLAFAERAGAERLSTGHYARIVERDGRLLLARAADERKDQSYMLARLDPRFLDRLWFPLGDQSKEETRAEAARAGLEVAGRAESQEACFLAGGDYRDFLARHGLGAEEGAIVDEDGKELGRHDGVWRFTPGQRKGLGIAAGEPLYALGSDAKTNTVVVGPRGALATTTIDVRGRLHVPLERAEAKLRYRSPAVGVRVEPVDGGFRLHLDRPAYGVAPGQAAVLYDDEAVVGAGTIEPAETFIGVPAFEAEGE
;
A
#
# COMPACT_ATOMS: atom_id res chain seq x y z
N MET A 1 17.66 -29.61 6.47
CA MET A 1 18.78 -28.66 6.67
C MET A 1 18.76 -27.64 5.55
N VAL A 2 18.69 -26.34 5.86
CA VAL A 2 18.64 -25.23 4.89
C VAL A 2 19.71 -24.22 5.29
N GLU A 3 20.47 -23.73 4.32
CA GLU A 3 21.43 -22.64 4.52
C GLU A 3 20.82 -21.34 4.01
N VAL A 4 20.92 -20.28 4.80
CA VAL A 4 20.46 -18.92 4.45
C VAL A 4 21.52 -17.91 4.81
N VAL A 5 21.55 -16.82 4.04
CA VAL A 5 22.47 -15.71 4.24
C VAL A 5 21.66 -14.41 4.30
N GLY A 6 21.91 -13.62 5.33
CA GLY A 6 21.42 -12.27 5.44
C GLY A 6 22.55 -11.28 5.43
N ASP A 7 22.33 -10.18 4.74
CA ASP A 7 23.27 -9.05 4.67
C ASP A 7 22.60 -7.76 5.13
N ALA A 8 23.40 -6.85 5.62
CA ALA A 8 23.01 -5.47 5.90
C ALA A 8 24.17 -4.53 5.61
N SER A 9 23.87 -3.33 5.12
CA SER A 9 24.86 -2.30 4.84
C SER A 9 24.35 -0.91 5.16
N ARG A 10 25.24 -0.05 5.71
CA ARG A 10 24.95 1.35 6.02
C ARG A 10 26.26 2.14 6.08
N ASP A 11 26.29 3.33 5.49
CA ASP A 11 27.45 4.27 5.57
C ASP A 11 28.79 3.63 5.16
N GLY A 12 28.77 2.73 4.18
CA GLY A 12 29.96 2.02 3.71
C GLY A 12 30.40 0.83 4.61
N CYS A 13 29.76 0.62 5.75
CA CYS A 13 29.91 -0.57 6.58
C CYS A 13 28.93 -1.66 6.12
N TRP A 14 29.29 -2.91 6.35
CA TRP A 14 28.44 -4.05 6.02
C TRP A 14 28.59 -5.15 7.06
N ALA A 15 27.55 -5.95 7.21
CA ALA A 15 27.54 -7.17 8.01
C ALA A 15 26.89 -8.31 7.23
N LEU A 16 27.32 -9.52 7.52
CA LEU A 16 26.79 -10.74 6.93
C LEU A 16 26.57 -11.76 8.05
N VAL A 17 25.44 -12.44 8.01
CA VAL A 17 25.11 -13.56 8.89
C VAL A 17 24.71 -14.75 8.02
N ARG A 18 25.37 -15.88 8.21
CA ARG A 18 25.03 -17.15 7.58
C ARG A 18 24.49 -18.09 8.62
N LEU A 19 23.35 -18.72 8.34
CA LEU A 19 22.72 -19.68 9.23
C LEU A 19 22.49 -21.00 8.49
N THR A 20 22.79 -22.10 9.19
CA THR A 20 22.29 -23.42 8.81
C THR A 20 21.17 -23.79 9.76
N VAL A 21 19.99 -24.07 9.22
CA VAL A 21 18.76 -24.34 9.99
C VAL A 21 18.28 -25.76 9.69
N GLU A 22 17.92 -26.46 10.73
CA GLU A 22 17.24 -27.76 10.67
C GLU A 22 15.97 -27.65 11.52
N ASP A 23 14.84 -27.99 10.92
CA ASP A 23 13.52 -27.75 11.49
C ASP A 23 13.33 -26.26 11.88
N ASP A 24 13.18 -25.92 13.13
CA ASP A 24 13.03 -24.55 13.64
C ASP A 24 14.27 -24.07 14.43
N ARG A 25 15.42 -24.81 14.36
CA ARG A 25 16.63 -24.53 15.15
C ARG A 25 17.83 -24.21 14.29
N ILE A 26 18.67 -23.35 14.82
CA ILE A 26 19.96 -23.01 14.22
C ILE A 26 20.98 -24.09 14.62
N VAL A 27 21.52 -24.79 13.62
CA VAL A 27 22.55 -25.83 13.80
C VAL A 27 23.95 -25.21 13.76
N SER A 28 24.16 -24.24 12.87
CA SER A 28 25.40 -23.45 12.83
C SER A 28 25.12 -22.00 12.45
N ALA A 29 25.95 -21.11 12.90
CA ALA A 29 25.89 -19.69 12.60
C ALA A 29 27.28 -19.11 12.39
N GLU A 30 27.43 -18.30 11.36
CA GLU A 30 28.62 -17.49 11.10
C GLU A 30 28.21 -16.01 11.05
N GLY A 31 28.88 -15.16 11.78
CA GLY A 31 28.63 -13.70 11.83
C GLY A 31 29.23 -13.10 13.09
N GLU A 32 29.64 -11.85 13.01
CA GLU A 32 30.22 -11.12 14.14
C GLU A 32 29.25 -10.04 14.65
N GLY A 33 29.44 -9.56 15.85
CA GLY A 33 28.71 -8.44 16.43
C GLY A 33 27.38 -8.80 17.11
N LEU A 34 27.04 -10.09 17.28
CA LEU A 34 25.88 -10.54 18.02
C LEU A 34 26.22 -10.73 19.51
N GLU A 35 25.25 -10.46 20.42
CA GLU A 35 25.46 -10.50 21.88
C GLU A 35 25.71 -11.90 22.42
N ARG A 36 25.27 -12.95 21.69
CA ARG A 36 25.43 -14.35 22.09
C ARG A 36 25.48 -15.29 20.88
N PRO A 37 26.04 -16.50 21.04
CA PRO A 37 25.96 -17.54 20.04
C PRO A 37 24.51 -17.88 19.68
N LEU A 38 24.30 -18.25 18.42
CA LEU A 38 22.97 -18.60 17.90
C LEU A 38 22.70 -20.09 17.84
N GLU A 39 23.74 -20.93 17.87
CA GLU A 39 23.62 -22.39 17.77
C GLU A 39 22.73 -22.94 18.88
N GLY A 40 21.81 -23.83 18.51
CA GLY A 40 20.82 -24.43 19.40
C GLY A 40 19.58 -23.59 19.67
N LEU A 41 19.60 -22.29 19.31
CA LEU A 41 18.41 -21.43 19.45
C LEU A 41 17.35 -21.82 18.44
N THR A 42 16.09 -21.67 18.81
CA THR A 42 14.98 -21.63 17.85
C THR A 42 15.05 -20.34 17.03
N LEU A 43 14.43 -20.32 15.85
CA LEU A 43 14.34 -19.11 15.01
C LEU A 43 13.65 -17.95 15.77
N LEU A 44 12.68 -18.27 16.64
CA LEU A 44 11.99 -17.28 17.46
C LEU A 44 12.93 -16.66 18.52
N GLU A 45 13.72 -17.46 19.20
CA GLU A 45 14.71 -17.00 20.19
C GLU A 45 15.80 -16.17 19.53
N ALA A 46 16.26 -16.58 18.36
CA ALA A 46 17.27 -15.87 17.56
C ALA A 46 16.78 -14.50 17.09
N ALA A 47 15.49 -14.36 16.76
CA ALA A 47 14.89 -13.10 16.32
C ALA A 47 14.79 -12.03 17.45
N ALA A 48 15.08 -12.41 18.69
CA ALA A 48 15.16 -11.50 19.85
C ALA A 48 16.62 -11.21 20.29
N VAL A 49 17.62 -11.75 19.56
CA VAL A 49 19.05 -11.53 19.91
C VAL A 49 19.44 -10.12 19.55
N GLY A 50 20.07 -9.42 20.49
CA GLY A 50 20.67 -8.10 20.32
C GLY A 50 22.10 -8.15 19.80
N GLY A 51 22.72 -6.97 19.68
CA GLY A 51 24.10 -6.83 19.24
C GLY A 51 24.36 -5.55 18.45
N ASP A 52 25.40 -5.55 17.65
CA ASP A 52 25.67 -4.48 16.69
C ASP A 52 24.50 -4.34 15.70
N GLU A 53 24.12 -3.10 15.38
CA GLU A 53 22.93 -2.83 14.57
C GLU A 53 22.96 -3.48 13.20
N LEU A 54 24.11 -3.49 12.52
CA LEU A 54 24.25 -4.11 11.21
C LEU A 54 24.21 -5.64 11.31
N ALA A 55 24.84 -6.21 12.34
CA ALA A 55 24.81 -7.65 12.57
C ALA A 55 23.37 -8.14 12.84
N VAL A 56 22.61 -7.41 13.65
CA VAL A 56 21.22 -7.74 13.95
C VAL A 56 20.30 -7.51 12.74
N ASP A 57 20.57 -6.50 11.88
CA ASP A 57 19.86 -6.34 10.61
C ASP A 57 20.13 -7.51 9.68
N ALA A 58 21.39 -7.93 9.56
CA ALA A 58 21.76 -9.10 8.75
C ALA A 58 21.10 -10.38 9.28
N LEU A 59 21.08 -10.58 10.61
CA LEU A 59 20.37 -11.70 11.24
C LEU A 59 18.88 -11.68 10.93
N ALA A 60 18.21 -10.52 11.08
CA ALA A 60 16.78 -10.40 10.79
C ALA A 60 16.46 -10.70 9.32
N ASN A 61 17.34 -10.34 8.38
CA ASN A 61 17.22 -10.66 6.96
C ASN A 61 17.45 -12.16 6.68
N ALA A 62 18.42 -12.80 7.35
CA ALA A 62 18.62 -14.26 7.24
C ALA A 62 17.39 -15.02 7.75
N LEU A 63 16.92 -14.67 8.95
CA LEU A 63 15.75 -15.28 9.57
C LEU A 63 14.50 -15.13 8.71
N GLY A 64 14.29 -13.99 8.06
CA GLY A 64 13.13 -13.72 7.21
C GLY A 64 12.91 -14.74 6.11
N GLN A 65 13.97 -15.37 5.62
CA GLN A 65 13.94 -16.37 4.55
C GLN A 65 13.37 -17.73 5.00
N VAL A 66 13.56 -18.09 6.29
CA VAL A 66 13.25 -19.42 6.82
C VAL A 66 12.38 -19.39 8.07
N PHE A 67 11.97 -18.20 8.53
CA PHE A 67 11.29 -18.02 9.80
C PHE A 67 10.03 -18.86 9.91
N ARG A 68 9.98 -19.64 10.98
CA ARG A 68 8.81 -20.38 11.44
C ARG A 68 8.86 -20.51 12.96
N ALA A 69 7.70 -20.67 13.57
CA ALA A 69 7.58 -20.97 14.99
C ALA A 69 6.32 -21.80 15.23
N GLU A 70 6.34 -22.59 16.28
CA GLU A 70 5.18 -23.37 16.71
C GLU A 70 3.96 -22.47 16.95
N PRO A 71 2.76 -22.89 16.53
CA PRO A 71 1.53 -22.16 16.78
C PRO A 71 1.33 -21.91 18.27
N LYS A 72 0.99 -20.66 18.61
CA LYS A 72 0.69 -20.26 20.00
C LYS A 72 -0.63 -19.49 20.03
N PRO A 73 -1.66 -19.98 20.77
CA PRO A 73 -2.89 -19.25 20.97
C PRO A 73 -2.65 -17.83 21.50
N GLY A 74 -3.33 -16.84 20.94
CA GLY A 74 -3.17 -15.43 21.30
C GLY A 74 -1.93 -14.73 20.73
N ARG A 75 -1.01 -15.45 20.06
CA ARG A 75 0.13 -14.81 19.40
C ARG A 75 -0.33 -13.92 18.26
N VAL A 76 0.25 -12.72 18.19
CA VAL A 76 -0.04 -11.73 17.14
C VAL A 76 1.23 -11.41 16.36
N ALA A 77 1.19 -11.53 15.04
CA ALA A 77 2.20 -10.94 14.17
C ALA A 77 1.85 -9.46 13.96
N VAL A 78 2.81 -8.55 14.12
CA VAL A 78 2.58 -7.11 13.99
C VAL A 78 3.42 -6.53 12.87
N ALA A 79 2.75 -5.96 11.87
CA ALA A 79 3.43 -5.29 10.76
C ALA A 79 4.03 -3.96 11.23
N MET A 80 5.36 -3.91 11.25
CA MET A 80 6.12 -2.77 11.74
C MET A 80 6.59 -1.88 10.59
N SER A 81 6.29 -0.58 10.68
CA SER A 81 6.73 0.44 9.72
C SER A 81 7.77 1.40 10.30
N GLY A 82 8.19 1.19 11.54
CA GLY A 82 9.06 2.11 12.28
C GLY A 82 8.38 3.43 12.67
N GLY A 83 7.06 3.56 12.46
CA GLY A 83 6.25 4.71 12.86
C GLY A 83 5.50 4.45 14.18
N VAL A 84 4.97 5.54 14.77
CA VAL A 84 4.25 5.53 16.04
C VAL A 84 3.05 4.58 16.06
N ASP A 85 2.31 4.50 14.95
CA ASP A 85 1.09 3.69 14.86
C ASP A 85 1.39 2.19 14.99
N SER A 86 2.39 1.70 14.25
CA SER A 86 2.81 0.30 14.35
C SER A 86 3.44 -0.03 15.72
N ALA A 87 4.11 0.94 16.33
CA ALA A 87 4.68 0.76 17.67
C ALA A 87 3.59 0.62 18.75
N VAL A 88 2.51 1.41 18.67
CA VAL A 88 1.36 1.25 19.58
C VAL A 88 0.60 -0.04 19.29
N ALA A 89 0.45 -0.43 18.03
CA ALA A 89 -0.14 -1.72 17.68
C ALA A 89 0.66 -2.89 18.28
N LEU A 90 2.00 -2.81 18.25
CA LEU A 90 2.88 -3.81 18.87
C LEU A 90 2.73 -3.82 20.41
N LEU A 91 2.69 -2.67 21.05
CA LEU A 91 2.50 -2.54 22.50
C LEU A 91 1.20 -3.24 22.94
N ARG A 92 0.11 -3.04 22.19
CA ARG A 92 -1.20 -3.67 22.47
C ARG A 92 -1.24 -5.16 22.17
N ALA A 93 -0.40 -5.64 21.26
CA ALA A 93 -0.32 -7.06 20.93
C ALA A 93 0.26 -7.92 22.06
N GLY A 94 0.94 -7.30 23.03
CA GLY A 94 1.39 -7.95 24.27
C GLY A 94 2.69 -8.75 24.13
N PRO A 95 3.05 -9.54 25.17
CA PRO A 95 4.38 -10.12 25.32
C PRO A 95 4.70 -11.28 24.37
N ASP A 96 3.70 -11.85 23.72
CA ASP A 96 3.87 -12.95 22.76
C ASP A 96 3.87 -12.47 21.29
N ALA A 97 3.90 -11.15 21.07
CA ALA A 97 3.90 -10.58 19.75
C ALA A 97 5.21 -10.81 19.01
N ILE A 98 5.12 -10.86 17.68
CA ILE A 98 6.29 -10.91 16.79
C ILE A 98 6.20 -9.71 15.83
N GLY A 99 7.21 -8.84 15.85
CA GLY A 99 7.32 -7.77 14.87
C GLY A 99 7.83 -8.26 13.53
N VAL A 100 7.20 -7.81 12.44
CA VAL A 100 7.65 -8.09 11.07
C VAL A 100 7.71 -6.82 10.25
N THR A 101 8.84 -6.57 9.59
CA THR A 101 9.00 -5.46 8.65
C THR A 101 9.16 -5.99 7.24
N LEU A 102 8.45 -5.38 6.28
CA LEU A 102 8.64 -5.64 4.86
C LEU A 102 9.69 -4.68 4.31
N ARG A 103 10.79 -5.20 3.80
CA ARG A 103 11.76 -4.45 3.01
C ARG A 103 11.26 -4.43 1.57
N LEU A 104 10.68 -3.30 1.16
CA LEU A 104 10.11 -3.12 -0.17
C LEU A 104 11.09 -2.38 -1.08
N TRP A 105 10.86 -2.51 -2.38
CA TRP A 105 11.67 -1.82 -3.37
C TRP A 105 11.49 -0.30 -3.29
N LEU A 106 12.60 0.41 -3.28
CA LEU A 106 12.69 1.86 -3.38
C LEU A 106 13.42 2.20 -4.68
N ASP A 107 13.09 3.34 -5.29
CA ASP A 107 13.76 3.81 -6.50
C ASP A 107 15.23 4.14 -6.20
N PRO A 108 16.21 3.41 -6.78
CA PRO A 108 17.64 3.68 -6.52
C PRO A 108 18.10 5.04 -7.03
N GLN A 109 17.34 5.65 -7.95
CA GLN A 109 17.60 6.97 -8.53
C GLN A 109 16.66 8.04 -7.97
N GLY A 110 15.86 7.68 -6.98
CA GLY A 110 14.91 8.57 -6.30
C GLY A 110 15.61 9.55 -5.34
N PRO A 111 14.87 10.53 -4.83
CA PRO A 111 15.37 11.39 -3.76
C PRO A 111 15.65 10.57 -2.49
N ASP A 112 16.42 11.15 -1.58
CA ASP A 112 16.83 10.49 -0.33
C ASP A 112 15.65 9.97 0.49
N THR A 113 15.71 8.69 0.86
CA THR A 113 14.55 7.88 1.23
C THR A 113 14.27 7.80 2.73
N ASP A 114 14.94 8.56 3.58
CA ASP A 114 14.87 8.48 5.06
C ASP A 114 13.45 8.58 5.64
N ARG A 115 12.50 9.10 4.87
CA ARG A 115 11.11 9.31 5.29
C ARG A 115 10.13 8.22 4.87
N THR A 116 10.60 7.17 4.22
CA THR A 116 9.71 6.07 3.80
C THR A 116 9.62 4.98 4.86
N CYS A 117 8.50 4.26 4.90
CA CYS A 117 8.31 3.15 5.84
C CYS A 117 9.19 1.92 5.56
N CYS A 118 9.93 1.93 4.47
CA CYS A 118 10.84 0.86 4.04
C CYS A 118 12.30 1.31 3.98
N SER A 119 12.60 2.53 4.47
CA SER A 119 13.98 3.01 4.56
C SER A 119 14.77 2.19 5.60
N PRO A 120 16.10 2.12 5.48
CA PRO A 120 16.94 1.48 6.48
C PRO A 120 16.66 1.98 7.90
N GLU A 121 16.45 3.30 8.07
CA GLU A 121 16.13 3.95 9.35
C GLU A 121 14.77 3.52 9.89
N ALA A 122 13.79 3.27 9.01
CA ALA A 122 12.48 2.78 9.41
C ALA A 122 12.54 1.32 9.89
N VAL A 123 13.30 0.48 9.19
CA VAL A 123 13.54 -0.93 9.60
C VAL A 123 14.26 -0.96 10.94
N LEU A 124 15.30 -0.14 11.12
CA LEU A 124 16.02 -0.01 12.38
C LEU A 124 15.11 0.45 13.53
N ALA A 125 14.29 1.49 13.31
CA ALA A 125 13.36 1.98 14.31
C ALA A 125 12.32 0.91 14.68
N ALA A 126 11.82 0.14 13.73
CA ALA A 126 10.91 -0.98 13.96
C ALA A 126 11.57 -2.04 14.86
N ARG A 127 12.77 -2.49 14.52
CA ARG A 127 13.53 -3.47 15.28
C ARG A 127 13.85 -2.98 16.70
N ARG A 128 14.39 -1.75 16.84
CA ARG A 128 14.67 -1.16 18.16
C ARG A 128 13.43 -1.12 19.05
N THR A 129 12.26 -0.80 18.47
CA THR A 129 10.99 -0.82 19.19
C THR A 129 10.65 -2.23 19.68
N CYS A 130 10.79 -3.24 18.84
CA CYS A 130 10.54 -4.64 19.21
C CYS A 130 11.50 -5.09 20.34
N HIS A 131 12.81 -4.95 20.14
CA HIS A 131 13.81 -5.41 21.10
C HIS A 131 13.72 -4.67 22.44
N ARG A 132 13.41 -3.38 22.45
CA ARG A 132 13.17 -2.62 23.70
C ARG A 132 11.98 -3.16 24.50
N LEU A 133 10.98 -3.71 23.82
CA LEU A 133 9.85 -4.38 24.45
C LEU A 133 10.13 -5.87 24.77
N GLY A 134 11.34 -6.37 24.51
CA GLY A 134 11.73 -7.77 24.69
C GLY A 134 11.10 -8.70 23.65
N LEU A 135 10.69 -8.17 22.49
CA LEU A 135 9.97 -8.91 21.45
C LEU A 135 10.86 -9.24 20.24
N PRO A 136 10.66 -10.40 19.61
CA PRO A 136 11.37 -10.78 18.39
C PRO A 136 10.98 -9.89 17.20
N HIS A 137 11.95 -9.68 16.28
CA HIS A 137 11.74 -8.95 15.05
C HIS A 137 12.34 -9.68 13.85
N VAL A 138 11.60 -9.71 12.75
CA VAL A 138 12.01 -10.34 11.49
C VAL A 138 11.84 -9.35 10.34
N THR A 139 12.74 -9.40 9.37
CA THR A 139 12.65 -8.60 8.14
C THR A 139 12.40 -9.53 6.94
N LEU A 140 11.36 -9.27 6.17
CA LEU A 140 11.10 -9.97 4.92
C LEU A 140 11.59 -9.11 3.76
N ASP A 141 12.57 -9.59 3.01
CA ASP A 141 13.02 -8.92 1.80
C ASP A 141 12.12 -9.29 0.62
N LEU A 142 11.24 -8.36 0.27
CA LEU A 142 10.24 -8.50 -0.78
C LEU A 142 10.43 -7.43 -1.87
N ARG A 143 11.66 -6.95 -2.07
CA ARG A 143 11.94 -5.86 -3.03
C ARG A 143 11.53 -6.24 -4.45
N GLU A 144 11.90 -7.41 -4.93
CA GLU A 144 11.60 -7.83 -6.30
C GLU A 144 10.13 -8.20 -6.49
N GLU A 145 9.51 -8.85 -5.50
CA GLU A 145 8.08 -9.17 -5.52
C GLU A 145 7.24 -7.89 -5.56
N PHE A 146 7.59 -6.91 -4.74
CA PHE A 146 6.91 -5.61 -4.72
C PHE A 146 7.10 -4.86 -6.04
N ARG A 147 8.30 -4.86 -6.61
CA ARG A 147 8.56 -4.24 -7.90
C ARG A 147 7.68 -4.84 -8.98
N ARG A 148 7.56 -6.17 -9.05
CA ARG A 148 6.71 -6.87 -10.01
C ARG A 148 5.21 -6.65 -9.76
N ALA A 149 4.77 -6.75 -8.51
CA ALA A 149 3.35 -6.72 -8.17
C ALA A 149 2.74 -5.31 -8.12
N VAL A 150 3.54 -4.28 -7.80
CA VAL A 150 3.05 -2.92 -7.54
C VAL A 150 3.68 -1.88 -8.46
N VAL A 151 5.02 -1.84 -8.54
CA VAL A 151 5.72 -0.76 -9.26
C VAL A 151 5.54 -0.90 -10.78
N GLN A 152 5.79 -2.09 -11.32
CA GLN A 152 5.63 -2.31 -12.77
C GLN A 152 4.19 -2.10 -13.26
N PRO A 153 3.14 -2.59 -12.57
CA PRO A 153 1.76 -2.25 -12.94
C PRO A 153 1.43 -0.76 -12.82
N PHE A 154 2.05 -0.05 -11.88
CA PHE A 154 1.90 1.40 -11.79
C PHE A 154 2.46 2.10 -13.02
N VAL A 155 3.69 1.77 -13.44
CA VAL A 155 4.31 2.31 -14.66
C VAL A 155 3.50 1.94 -15.92
N ARG A 156 3.12 0.66 -16.07
CA ARG A 156 2.29 0.20 -17.20
C ARG A 156 0.93 0.89 -17.25
N GLY A 157 0.31 1.13 -16.11
CA GLY A 157 -0.97 1.84 -16.05
C GLY A 157 -0.86 3.27 -16.61
N TYR A 158 0.16 4.02 -16.23
CA TYR A 158 0.39 5.35 -16.79
C TYR A 158 0.75 5.30 -18.29
N ALA A 159 1.55 4.32 -18.72
CA ALA A 159 1.84 4.09 -20.13
C ALA A 159 0.56 3.83 -20.97
N ALA A 160 -0.46 3.23 -20.36
CA ALA A 160 -1.77 2.98 -20.97
C ALA A 160 -2.76 4.15 -20.80
N GLY A 161 -2.34 5.33 -20.32
CA GLY A 161 -3.21 6.49 -20.09
C GLY A 161 -4.14 6.38 -18.87
N LEU A 162 -3.92 5.40 -17.99
CA LEU A 162 -4.67 5.24 -16.75
C LEU A 162 -4.03 6.06 -15.62
N THR A 163 -4.77 6.23 -14.52
CA THR A 163 -4.28 6.85 -13.29
C THR A 163 -4.36 5.84 -12.13
N PRO A 164 -3.47 4.85 -12.05
CA PRO A 164 -3.55 3.78 -11.07
C PRO A 164 -3.29 4.27 -9.64
N ASN A 165 -3.92 3.61 -8.65
CA ASN A 165 -3.63 3.80 -7.24
C ASN A 165 -2.76 2.65 -6.71
N PRO A 166 -1.43 2.85 -6.54
CA PRO A 166 -0.52 1.78 -6.14
C PRO A 166 -0.75 1.32 -4.70
N CYS A 167 -1.22 2.20 -3.80
CA CYS A 167 -1.43 1.86 -2.39
C CYS A 167 -2.59 0.90 -2.20
N ILE A 168 -3.71 1.11 -2.89
CA ILE A 168 -4.86 0.20 -2.85
C ILE A 168 -4.49 -1.16 -3.46
N ARG A 169 -3.74 -1.17 -4.57
CA ARG A 169 -3.23 -2.40 -5.16
C ARG A 169 -2.30 -3.13 -4.19
N CYS A 170 -1.34 -2.43 -3.59
CA CYS A 170 -0.40 -2.99 -2.64
C CYS A 170 -1.12 -3.65 -1.45
N ASN A 171 -2.02 -2.94 -0.81
CA ASN A 171 -2.75 -3.47 0.35
C ASN A 171 -3.68 -4.63 -0.05
N GLY A 172 -4.41 -4.50 -1.15
CA GLY A 172 -5.43 -5.49 -1.54
C GLY A 172 -4.89 -6.80 -2.10
N SER A 173 -3.70 -6.81 -2.70
CA SER A 173 -3.21 -8.00 -3.41
C SER A 173 -1.77 -8.39 -3.11
N PHE A 174 -1.02 -7.62 -2.33
CA PHE A 174 0.39 -7.92 -2.06
C PHE A 174 0.70 -7.90 -0.55
N ARG A 175 0.69 -6.71 0.07
CA ARG A 175 1.18 -6.53 1.44
C ARG A 175 0.51 -7.46 2.45
N PHE A 176 -0.80 -7.53 2.45
CA PHE A 176 -1.53 -8.36 3.41
C PHE A 176 -1.42 -9.86 3.09
N ALA A 177 -1.28 -10.24 1.82
CA ALA A 177 -1.01 -11.63 1.46
C ALA A 177 0.33 -12.10 2.04
N GLU A 178 1.41 -11.33 1.86
CA GLU A 178 2.74 -11.64 2.38
C GLU A 178 2.77 -11.65 3.92
N LEU A 179 2.12 -10.67 4.54
CA LEU A 179 2.06 -10.57 6.01
C LEU A 179 1.23 -11.71 6.63
N LEU A 180 0.12 -12.11 6.02
CA LEU A 180 -0.69 -13.24 6.48
C LEU A 180 0.04 -14.57 6.32
N ALA A 181 0.75 -14.76 5.21
CA ALA A 181 1.61 -15.92 5.00
C ALA A 181 2.75 -15.98 6.03
N PHE A 182 3.33 -14.83 6.39
CA PHE A 182 4.28 -14.76 7.50
C PHE A 182 3.62 -15.09 8.84
N ALA A 183 2.48 -14.49 9.17
CA ALA A 183 1.77 -14.72 10.42
C ALA A 183 1.47 -16.23 10.62
N GLU A 184 1.09 -16.92 9.55
CA GLU A 184 0.87 -18.36 9.56
C GLU A 184 2.15 -19.13 9.89
N ARG A 185 3.26 -18.84 9.19
CA ARG A 185 4.57 -19.46 9.46
C ARG A 185 5.10 -19.15 10.86
N ALA A 186 4.78 -17.96 11.39
CA ALA A 186 5.14 -17.53 12.73
C ALA A 186 4.24 -18.13 13.83
N GLY A 187 3.31 -19.00 13.49
CA GLY A 187 2.35 -19.58 14.41
C GLY A 187 1.49 -18.53 15.12
N ALA A 188 1.21 -17.40 14.44
CA ALA A 188 0.38 -16.34 14.98
C ALA A 188 -1.09 -16.54 14.59
N GLU A 189 -1.97 -16.31 15.56
CA GLU A 189 -3.42 -16.40 15.38
C GLU A 189 -3.93 -15.24 14.54
N ARG A 190 -3.36 -14.03 14.73
CA ARG A 190 -3.78 -12.81 14.06
C ARG A 190 -2.59 -12.01 13.52
N LEU A 191 -2.89 -11.21 12.50
CA LEU A 191 -2.04 -10.16 11.99
C LEU A 191 -2.57 -8.80 12.44
N SER A 192 -1.74 -8.01 13.11
CA SER A 192 -2.05 -6.63 13.49
C SER A 192 -1.25 -5.64 12.67
N THR A 193 -1.84 -4.48 12.42
CA THR A 193 -1.17 -3.35 11.77
C THR A 193 -1.59 -2.03 12.41
N GLY A 194 -0.76 -1.00 12.25
CA GLY A 194 -1.07 0.36 12.69
C GLY A 194 -2.04 1.14 11.80
N HIS A 195 -2.85 0.47 10.98
CA HIS A 195 -3.85 1.15 10.15
C HIS A 195 -5.05 1.62 10.98
N TYR A 196 -5.54 2.82 10.65
CA TYR A 196 -6.79 3.36 11.17
C TYR A 196 -7.94 2.84 10.31
N ALA A 197 -8.53 1.74 10.72
CA ALA A 197 -9.72 1.10 10.16
C ALA A 197 -10.36 0.24 11.25
N ARG A 198 -11.61 -0.16 11.04
CA ARG A 198 -12.33 -1.08 11.93
C ARG A 198 -12.80 -2.30 11.15
N ILE A 199 -13.12 -3.35 11.89
CA ILE A 199 -13.82 -4.53 11.38
C ILE A 199 -15.14 -4.58 12.13
N VAL A 200 -16.23 -4.63 11.38
CA VAL A 200 -17.61 -4.70 11.92
C VAL A 200 -18.29 -5.95 11.40
N GLU A 201 -19.22 -6.47 12.18
CA GLU A 201 -20.07 -7.57 11.76
C GLU A 201 -21.42 -7.02 11.27
N ARG A 202 -21.81 -7.42 10.05
CA ARG A 202 -23.13 -7.10 9.48
C ARG A 202 -23.71 -8.35 8.82
N ASP A 203 -24.90 -8.73 9.23
CA ASP A 203 -25.61 -9.92 8.72
C ASP A 203 -24.75 -11.20 8.74
N GLY A 204 -23.99 -11.40 9.84
CA GLY A 204 -23.10 -12.56 10.03
C GLY A 204 -21.84 -12.53 9.16
N ARG A 205 -21.50 -11.38 8.56
CA ARG A 205 -20.28 -11.18 7.76
C ARG A 205 -19.40 -10.11 8.37
N LEU A 206 -18.10 -10.37 8.41
CA LEU A 206 -17.11 -9.36 8.75
C LEU A 206 -16.87 -8.45 7.55
N LEU A 207 -16.93 -7.14 7.78
CA LEU A 207 -16.66 -6.11 6.79
C LEU A 207 -15.63 -5.13 7.36
N LEU A 208 -14.81 -4.60 6.47
CA LEU A 208 -13.96 -3.46 6.80
C LEU A 208 -14.84 -2.23 7.03
N ALA A 209 -14.47 -1.36 7.97
CA ALA A 209 -15.22 -0.14 8.26
C ALA A 209 -14.30 1.06 8.45
N ARG A 210 -14.89 2.25 8.32
CA ARG A 210 -14.21 3.53 8.58
C ARG A 210 -13.69 3.57 10.01
N ALA A 211 -12.54 4.21 10.21
CA ALA A 211 -12.03 4.51 11.55
C ALA A 211 -12.88 5.59 12.25
N ALA A 212 -12.80 5.65 13.58
CA ALA A 212 -13.44 6.69 14.37
C ALA A 212 -12.85 8.09 14.09
N ASP A 213 -11.53 8.19 13.85
CA ASP A 213 -10.91 9.43 13.36
C ASP A 213 -11.02 9.52 11.84
N GLU A 214 -12.03 10.24 11.35
CA GLU A 214 -12.27 10.44 9.91
C GLU A 214 -11.09 11.04 9.16
N ARG A 215 -10.26 11.87 9.84
CA ARG A 215 -9.08 12.51 9.23
C ARG A 215 -7.95 11.51 8.99
N LYS A 216 -7.97 10.40 9.72
CA LYS A 216 -6.97 9.32 9.64
C LYS A 216 -7.52 8.05 9.01
N ASP A 217 -8.81 8.02 8.68
CA ASP A 217 -9.46 6.85 8.08
C ASP A 217 -8.70 6.33 6.86
N GLN A 218 -8.31 5.07 6.94
CA GLN A 218 -7.58 4.36 5.89
C GLN A 218 -8.41 3.23 5.26
N SER A 219 -9.70 3.13 5.59
CA SER A 219 -10.59 2.11 5.03
C SER A 219 -10.62 2.13 3.50
N TYR A 220 -10.52 3.33 2.87
CA TYR A 220 -10.39 3.47 1.43
C TYR A 220 -9.13 2.75 0.88
N MET A 221 -7.99 2.87 1.56
CA MET A 221 -6.74 2.24 1.12
C MET A 221 -6.71 0.72 1.36
N LEU A 222 -7.58 0.23 2.23
CA LEU A 222 -7.74 -1.18 2.58
C LEU A 222 -8.93 -1.83 1.88
N ALA A 223 -9.74 -1.08 1.15
CA ALA A 223 -11.04 -1.51 0.63
C ALA A 223 -11.00 -2.73 -0.32
N ARG A 224 -9.83 -3.07 -0.87
CA ARG A 224 -9.64 -4.28 -1.69
C ARG A 224 -9.15 -5.49 -0.91
N LEU A 225 -9.06 -5.41 0.42
CA LEU A 225 -8.84 -6.60 1.25
C LEU A 225 -9.99 -7.59 1.04
N ASP A 226 -9.64 -8.86 0.87
CA ASP A 226 -10.64 -9.91 0.77
C ASP A 226 -11.30 -10.10 2.15
N PRO A 227 -12.63 -9.96 2.27
CA PRO A 227 -13.33 -10.13 3.54
C PRO A 227 -13.07 -11.47 4.24
N ARG A 228 -12.69 -12.52 3.49
CA ARG A 228 -12.34 -13.84 4.04
C ARG A 228 -11.17 -13.83 5.01
N PHE A 229 -10.35 -12.79 5.00
CA PHE A 229 -9.20 -12.66 5.87
C PHE A 229 -9.43 -11.76 7.09
N LEU A 230 -10.60 -11.09 7.17
CA LEU A 230 -10.85 -10.10 8.21
C LEU A 230 -10.89 -10.70 9.62
N ASP A 231 -11.27 -11.96 9.78
CA ASP A 231 -11.22 -12.70 11.04
C ASP A 231 -9.79 -12.86 11.60
N ARG A 232 -8.79 -12.89 10.70
CA ARG A 232 -7.37 -12.97 11.04
C ARG A 232 -6.69 -11.61 11.20
N LEU A 233 -7.39 -10.51 10.92
CA LEU A 233 -6.84 -9.16 11.00
C LEU A 233 -7.29 -8.44 12.28
N TRP A 234 -6.40 -7.60 12.77
CA TRP A 234 -6.69 -6.72 13.90
C TRP A 234 -6.11 -5.32 13.67
N PHE A 235 -6.97 -4.32 13.75
CA PHE A 235 -6.65 -2.90 13.61
C PHE A 235 -6.86 -2.20 14.96
N PRO A 236 -5.90 -2.26 15.89
CA PRO A 236 -6.10 -1.78 17.26
C PRO A 236 -6.29 -0.28 17.38
N LEU A 237 -6.02 0.50 16.34
CA LEU A 237 -6.12 1.96 16.32
C LEU A 237 -7.43 2.47 15.71
N GLY A 238 -8.31 1.58 15.29
CA GLY A 238 -9.52 1.94 14.55
C GLY A 238 -10.52 2.81 15.33
N ASP A 239 -10.57 2.65 16.65
CA ASP A 239 -11.52 3.32 17.54
C ASP A 239 -10.95 4.55 18.27
N GLN A 240 -9.73 4.99 17.91
CA GLN A 240 -9.09 6.12 18.58
C GLN A 240 -8.57 7.18 17.63
N SER A 241 -8.38 8.37 18.15
CA SER A 241 -7.76 9.48 17.42
C SER A 241 -6.23 9.33 17.33
N LYS A 242 -5.64 10.08 16.41
CA LYS A 242 -4.18 10.15 16.28
C LYS A 242 -3.51 10.77 17.51
N GLU A 243 -4.16 11.73 18.14
CA GLU A 243 -3.71 12.39 19.36
C GLU A 243 -3.63 11.39 20.51
N GLU A 244 -4.63 10.53 20.67
CA GLU A 244 -4.64 9.45 21.67
C GLU A 244 -3.53 8.43 21.41
N THR A 245 -3.31 8.03 20.16
CA THR A 245 -2.21 7.12 19.78
C THR A 245 -0.84 7.72 20.16
N ARG A 246 -0.60 9.00 19.89
CA ARG A 246 0.65 9.66 20.26
C ARG A 246 0.81 9.78 21.78
N ALA A 247 -0.26 10.09 22.50
CA ALA A 247 -0.26 10.14 23.95
C ALA A 247 0.04 8.78 24.58
N GLU A 248 -0.51 7.69 24.03
CA GLU A 248 -0.24 6.32 24.44
C GLU A 248 1.23 5.95 24.20
N ALA A 249 1.78 6.24 23.04
CA ALA A 249 3.19 6.03 22.72
C ALA A 249 4.12 6.79 23.68
N ALA A 250 3.79 8.04 23.97
CA ALA A 250 4.58 8.87 24.90
C ALA A 250 4.54 8.32 26.34
N ARG A 251 3.36 7.89 26.83
CA ARG A 251 3.23 7.26 28.16
C ARG A 251 4.02 5.95 28.27
N ALA A 252 4.09 5.19 27.18
CA ALA A 252 4.87 3.97 27.12
C ALA A 252 6.38 4.22 26.89
N GLY A 253 6.81 5.48 26.76
CA GLY A 253 8.19 5.85 26.53
C GLY A 253 8.74 5.40 25.16
N LEU A 254 7.89 5.26 24.13
CA LEU A 254 8.32 4.86 22.80
C LEU A 254 9.03 6.03 22.10
N GLU A 255 10.27 5.83 21.66
CA GLU A 255 11.11 6.86 21.01
C GLU A 255 10.49 7.40 19.72
N VAL A 256 9.69 6.58 19.04
CA VAL A 256 9.03 6.93 17.78
C VAL A 256 7.83 7.88 17.92
N ALA A 257 7.44 8.27 19.15
CA ALA A 257 6.28 9.13 19.40
C ALA A 257 6.33 10.48 18.67
N GLY A 258 7.54 11.03 18.45
CA GLY A 258 7.78 12.30 17.74
C GLY A 258 8.05 12.18 16.23
N ARG A 259 8.10 10.97 15.68
CA ARG A 259 8.46 10.76 14.26
C ARG A 259 7.40 11.28 13.32
N ALA A 260 7.83 11.94 12.22
CA ALA A 260 6.94 12.42 11.16
C ALA A 260 6.30 11.24 10.40
N GLU A 261 5.11 11.47 9.85
CA GLU A 261 4.36 10.47 9.10
C GLU A 261 4.76 10.47 7.61
N SER A 262 4.80 9.27 7.02
CA SER A 262 4.89 9.13 5.57
C SER A 262 3.53 9.41 4.93
N GLN A 263 3.44 10.32 3.97
CA GLN A 263 2.17 10.75 3.37
C GLN A 263 1.98 10.31 1.90
N GLU A 264 2.98 9.72 1.26
CA GLU A 264 2.97 9.41 -0.17
C GLU A 264 3.20 7.91 -0.44
N ALA A 265 3.07 7.51 -1.72
CA ALA A 265 3.41 6.15 -2.12
C ALA A 265 4.88 5.87 -1.76
N CYS A 266 5.12 4.83 -0.96
CA CYS A 266 6.39 4.57 -0.31
C CYS A 266 7.59 4.52 -1.28
N PHE A 267 7.41 3.98 -2.49
CA PHE A 267 8.50 3.86 -3.48
C PHE A 267 8.83 5.16 -4.21
N LEU A 268 7.99 6.21 -4.12
CA LEU A 268 8.26 7.54 -4.67
C LEU A 268 9.16 8.37 -3.76
N ALA A 269 9.31 7.99 -2.50
CA ALA A 269 10.20 8.62 -1.52
C ALA A 269 10.06 10.15 -1.41
N GLY A 270 8.84 10.68 -1.57
CA GLY A 270 8.56 12.11 -1.58
C GLY A 270 8.88 12.83 -2.89
N GLY A 271 9.29 12.09 -3.92
CA GLY A 271 9.53 12.62 -5.28
C GLY A 271 8.24 12.78 -6.10
N ASP A 272 8.29 13.63 -7.13
CA ASP A 272 7.19 13.73 -8.10
C ASP A 272 7.07 12.39 -8.88
N TYR A 273 5.84 11.86 -8.95
CA TYR A 273 5.59 10.62 -9.69
C TYR A 273 5.92 10.75 -11.18
N ARG A 274 5.90 11.95 -11.75
CA ARG A 274 6.28 12.19 -13.15
C ARG A 274 7.76 11.97 -13.38
N ASP A 275 8.61 12.46 -12.47
CA ASP A 275 10.05 12.24 -12.53
C ASP A 275 10.39 10.77 -12.36
N PHE A 276 9.66 10.09 -11.46
CA PHE A 276 9.75 8.64 -11.30
C PHE A 276 9.39 7.91 -12.60
N LEU A 277 8.25 8.21 -13.21
CA LEU A 277 7.81 7.57 -14.45
C LEU A 277 8.79 7.82 -15.61
N ALA A 278 9.33 9.04 -15.71
CA ALA A 278 10.34 9.37 -16.72
C ALA A 278 11.62 8.51 -16.55
N ARG A 279 12.11 8.32 -15.31
CA ARG A 279 13.25 7.44 -15.04
C ARG A 279 12.95 5.97 -15.35
N HIS A 280 11.70 5.56 -15.26
CA HIS A 280 11.25 4.18 -15.48
C HIS A 280 10.68 3.91 -16.88
N GLY A 281 11.11 4.69 -17.87
CA GLY A 281 10.90 4.39 -19.28
C GLY A 281 9.72 5.11 -19.96
N LEU A 282 8.99 5.99 -19.25
CA LEU A 282 8.02 6.88 -19.88
C LEU A 282 8.73 8.15 -20.33
N GLY A 283 9.36 8.09 -21.49
CA GLY A 283 10.12 9.21 -22.05
C GLY A 283 9.25 10.40 -22.45
N ALA A 284 9.91 11.48 -22.79
CA ALA A 284 9.25 12.60 -23.46
C ALA A 284 8.92 12.18 -24.92
N GLU A 285 7.64 12.11 -25.22
CA GLU A 285 7.11 11.84 -26.53
C GLU A 285 6.12 12.94 -26.90
N GLU A 286 6.46 13.71 -27.93
CA GLU A 286 5.66 14.84 -28.34
C GLU A 286 4.33 14.39 -28.95
N GLY A 287 3.22 14.94 -28.41
CA GLY A 287 1.86 14.64 -28.87
C GLY A 287 0.97 15.88 -28.92
N ALA A 288 -0.22 15.72 -29.46
CA ALA A 288 -1.19 16.80 -29.62
C ALA A 288 -2.07 16.99 -28.38
N ILE A 289 -2.38 18.23 -28.04
CA ILE A 289 -3.49 18.59 -27.17
C ILE A 289 -4.61 19.12 -28.06
N VAL A 290 -5.76 18.45 -28.04
CA VAL A 290 -6.91 18.77 -28.89
C VAL A 290 -8.14 19.09 -28.06
N ASP A 291 -9.08 19.86 -28.64
CA ASP A 291 -10.42 20.02 -28.07
C ASP A 291 -11.33 18.80 -28.40
N GLU A 292 -12.60 18.88 -27.98
CA GLU A 292 -13.60 17.82 -28.21
C GLU A 292 -13.93 17.60 -29.71
N ASP A 293 -13.67 18.61 -30.55
CA ASP A 293 -13.86 18.54 -32.01
C ASP A 293 -12.61 18.04 -32.76
N GLY A 294 -11.52 17.76 -32.03
CA GLY A 294 -10.25 17.29 -32.58
C GLY A 294 -9.33 18.40 -33.11
N LYS A 295 -9.66 19.67 -32.86
CA LYS A 295 -8.80 20.80 -33.22
C LYS A 295 -7.60 20.88 -32.29
N GLU A 296 -6.40 20.94 -32.85
CA GLU A 296 -5.15 21.10 -32.08
C GLU A 296 -5.08 22.49 -31.43
N LEU A 297 -4.91 22.50 -30.10
CA LEU A 297 -4.78 23.69 -29.26
C LEU A 297 -3.34 23.87 -28.74
N GLY A 298 -2.52 22.84 -28.81
CA GLY A 298 -1.15 22.85 -28.34
C GLY A 298 -0.51 21.48 -28.40
N ARG A 299 0.67 21.36 -27.79
CA ARG A 299 1.44 20.12 -27.77
C ARG A 299 1.91 19.80 -26.35
N HIS A 300 2.20 18.54 -26.11
CA HIS A 300 2.73 18.04 -24.85
C HIS A 300 3.93 17.12 -25.09
N ASP A 301 4.67 16.80 -24.03
CA ASP A 301 5.86 15.96 -24.02
C ASP A 301 5.62 14.59 -23.33
N GLY A 302 4.40 14.08 -23.39
CA GLY A 302 4.03 12.78 -22.86
C GLY A 302 2.59 12.75 -22.34
N VAL A 303 1.75 11.93 -22.94
CA VAL A 303 0.32 11.75 -22.61
C VAL A 303 0.12 11.32 -21.14
N TRP A 304 1.03 10.55 -20.58
CA TRP A 304 1.01 10.04 -19.21
C TRP A 304 1.15 11.12 -18.13
N ARG A 305 1.50 12.37 -18.51
CA ARG A 305 1.59 13.50 -17.60
C ARG A 305 0.23 14.11 -17.24
N PHE A 306 -0.83 13.67 -17.94
CA PHE A 306 -2.16 14.25 -17.81
C PHE A 306 -3.15 13.29 -17.18
N THR A 307 -3.88 13.81 -16.19
CA THR A 307 -4.93 13.05 -15.49
C THR A 307 -6.27 13.75 -15.71
N PRO A 308 -7.38 13.04 -15.93
CA PRO A 308 -8.71 13.61 -16.03
C PRO A 308 -9.03 14.56 -14.88
N GLY A 309 -9.49 15.78 -15.22
CA GLY A 309 -9.74 16.88 -14.28
C GLY A 309 -8.55 17.79 -13.99
N GLN A 310 -7.37 17.51 -14.57
CA GLN A 310 -6.21 18.40 -14.43
C GLN A 310 -6.46 19.70 -15.20
N ARG A 311 -6.29 20.86 -14.51
CA ARG A 311 -6.41 22.20 -15.08
C ARG A 311 -5.04 22.87 -15.29
N LYS A 312 -4.13 22.67 -14.32
CA LYS A 312 -2.81 23.31 -14.36
C LYS A 312 -1.83 22.50 -15.17
N GLY A 313 -0.89 23.18 -15.85
CA GLY A 313 0.18 22.53 -16.60
C GLY A 313 -0.24 21.94 -17.95
N LEU A 314 -1.36 22.41 -18.53
CA LEU A 314 -1.76 22.04 -19.88
C LEU A 314 -0.92 22.75 -20.95
N GLY A 315 -0.29 23.89 -20.64
CA GLY A 315 0.57 24.62 -21.58
C GLY A 315 -0.16 25.29 -22.75
N ILE A 316 -1.49 25.40 -22.68
CA ILE A 316 -2.34 26.01 -23.71
C ILE A 316 -2.92 27.35 -23.23
N ALA A 317 -3.06 28.31 -24.16
CA ALA A 317 -3.74 29.58 -23.92
C ALA A 317 -5.14 29.50 -24.54
N ALA A 318 -6.16 29.59 -23.68
CA ALA A 318 -7.56 29.62 -24.11
C ALA A 318 -8.31 30.76 -23.42
N GLY A 319 -9.39 31.21 -24.03
CA GLY A 319 -10.22 32.30 -23.49
C GLY A 319 -11.00 31.89 -22.22
N GLU A 320 -11.11 30.60 -21.94
CA GLU A 320 -11.77 30.02 -20.77
C GLU A 320 -10.93 28.90 -20.15
N PRO A 321 -11.18 28.52 -18.87
CA PRO A 321 -10.48 27.43 -18.23
C PRO A 321 -10.78 26.09 -18.87
N LEU A 322 -9.75 25.42 -19.42
CA LEU A 322 -9.83 24.08 -19.95
C LEU A 322 -9.27 23.05 -18.94
N TYR A 323 -9.76 21.84 -19.08
CA TYR A 323 -9.41 20.68 -18.24
C TYR A 323 -9.06 19.49 -19.12
N ALA A 324 -8.10 18.68 -18.72
CA ALA A 324 -7.89 17.40 -19.35
C ALA A 324 -9.12 16.52 -19.14
N LEU A 325 -9.77 16.11 -20.24
CA LEU A 325 -10.95 15.23 -20.23
C LEU A 325 -10.52 13.78 -20.22
N GLY A 326 -9.47 13.46 -20.98
CA GLY A 326 -8.90 12.14 -21.12
C GLY A 326 -7.65 12.17 -21.97
N SER A 327 -7.06 10.98 -22.16
CA SER A 327 -5.89 10.81 -23.00
C SER A 327 -5.97 9.49 -23.77
N ASP A 328 -5.50 9.50 -25.00
CA ASP A 328 -5.33 8.30 -25.82
C ASP A 328 -3.82 8.02 -25.98
N ALA A 329 -3.37 6.95 -25.32
CA ALA A 329 -1.96 6.55 -25.37
C ALA A 329 -1.54 6.00 -26.75
N LYS A 330 -2.48 5.54 -27.60
CA LYS A 330 -2.16 4.99 -28.93
C LYS A 330 -1.86 6.09 -29.94
N THR A 331 -2.64 7.16 -29.89
CA THR A 331 -2.47 8.33 -30.76
C THR A 331 -1.59 9.40 -30.10
N ASN A 332 -1.15 9.16 -28.86
CA ASN A 332 -0.41 10.12 -28.05
C ASN A 332 -1.11 11.49 -27.98
N THR A 333 -2.41 11.50 -27.70
CA THR A 333 -3.27 12.68 -27.75
C THR A 333 -3.94 12.93 -26.40
N VAL A 334 -3.95 14.19 -25.94
CA VAL A 334 -4.70 14.65 -24.77
C VAL A 334 -5.91 15.45 -25.24
N VAL A 335 -7.11 15.04 -24.82
CA VAL A 335 -8.34 15.77 -25.11
C VAL A 335 -8.63 16.72 -23.94
N VAL A 336 -8.90 17.99 -24.27
CA VAL A 336 -9.23 19.02 -23.29
C VAL A 336 -10.58 19.66 -23.62
N GLY A 337 -11.26 20.15 -22.59
CA GLY A 337 -12.55 20.82 -22.73
C GLY A 337 -12.97 21.59 -21.50
N PRO A 338 -14.16 22.23 -21.51
CA PRO A 338 -14.70 22.94 -20.39
C PRO A 338 -15.02 22.00 -19.22
N ARG A 339 -15.14 22.55 -18.00
CA ARG A 339 -15.44 21.73 -16.80
C ARG A 339 -16.69 20.86 -16.96
N GLY A 340 -17.71 21.36 -17.69
CA GLY A 340 -18.96 20.63 -17.90
C GLY A 340 -18.76 19.27 -18.58
N ALA A 341 -17.80 19.18 -19.51
CA ALA A 341 -17.47 17.95 -20.22
C ALA A 341 -16.86 16.84 -19.33
N LEU A 342 -16.39 17.19 -18.12
CA LEU A 342 -15.93 16.21 -17.12
C LEU A 342 -17.08 15.54 -16.36
N ALA A 343 -18.33 15.99 -16.55
CA ALA A 343 -19.47 15.49 -15.79
C ALA A 343 -19.78 14.03 -16.15
N THR A 344 -19.70 13.15 -15.16
CA THR A 344 -19.99 11.73 -15.31
C THR A 344 -21.11 11.35 -14.34
N THR A 345 -22.12 10.66 -14.85
CA THR A 345 -23.27 10.17 -14.07
C THR A 345 -23.31 8.64 -13.97
N THR A 346 -22.51 7.95 -14.80
CA THR A 346 -22.41 6.49 -14.83
C THR A 346 -20.94 6.09 -14.84
N ILE A 347 -20.57 5.10 -14.03
CA ILE A 347 -19.19 4.62 -13.90
C ILE A 347 -19.20 3.10 -13.86
N ASP A 348 -18.43 2.47 -14.75
CA ASP A 348 -18.17 1.04 -14.71
C ASP A 348 -16.97 0.76 -13.81
N VAL A 349 -17.10 -0.27 -12.98
CA VAL A 349 -16.11 -0.65 -11.98
C VAL A 349 -15.86 -2.13 -12.07
N ARG A 350 -14.63 -2.53 -12.37
CA ARG A 350 -14.18 -3.92 -12.24
C ARG A 350 -13.81 -4.20 -10.78
N GLY A 351 -14.54 -5.10 -10.15
CA GLY A 351 -14.35 -5.33 -8.72
C GLY A 351 -15.36 -6.28 -8.11
N ARG A 352 -15.56 -6.15 -6.80
CA ARG A 352 -16.46 -7.03 -6.05
C ARG A 352 -17.39 -6.23 -5.14
N LEU A 353 -18.64 -6.68 -5.06
CA LEU A 353 -19.55 -6.36 -3.98
C LEU A 353 -19.35 -7.38 -2.85
N HIS A 354 -19.21 -6.91 -1.62
CA HIS A 354 -19.02 -7.77 -0.45
C HIS A 354 -20.36 -8.26 0.11
N VAL A 355 -21.40 -7.47 -0.13
CA VAL A 355 -22.80 -7.78 0.21
C VAL A 355 -23.70 -7.38 -0.95
N PRO A 356 -24.89 -8.02 -1.13
CA PRO A 356 -25.91 -7.54 -2.05
C PRO A 356 -26.43 -6.18 -1.59
N LEU A 357 -26.50 -5.20 -2.50
CA LEU A 357 -27.03 -3.86 -2.20
C LEU A 357 -27.50 -3.19 -3.49
N GLU A 358 -28.48 -2.28 -3.36
CA GLU A 358 -29.01 -1.48 -4.44
C GLU A 358 -28.50 -0.02 -4.40
N ARG A 359 -28.15 0.46 -3.21
CA ARG A 359 -27.70 1.84 -2.98
C ARG A 359 -26.51 1.86 -2.02
N ALA A 360 -25.63 2.83 -2.24
CA ALA A 360 -24.43 3.06 -1.42
C ALA A 360 -23.97 4.51 -1.52
N GLU A 361 -22.98 4.87 -0.72
CA GLU A 361 -22.11 6.01 -0.95
C GLU A 361 -20.83 5.55 -1.65
N ALA A 362 -20.44 6.21 -2.74
CA ALA A 362 -19.22 5.91 -3.46
C ALA A 362 -18.15 6.99 -3.24
N LYS A 363 -16.95 6.59 -2.80
CA LYS A 363 -15.72 7.39 -2.89
C LYS A 363 -14.94 7.02 -4.15
N LEU A 364 -14.75 7.99 -5.04
CA LEU A 364 -14.08 7.81 -6.34
C LEU A 364 -12.61 8.25 -6.33
N ARG A 365 -12.18 8.87 -5.25
CA ARG A 365 -10.78 9.25 -4.94
C ARG A 365 -10.60 9.28 -3.43
N TYR A 366 -9.38 9.08 -2.96
CA TYR A 366 -9.05 9.02 -1.52
C TYR A 366 -9.59 10.21 -0.71
N ARG A 367 -9.37 11.45 -1.16
CA ARG A 367 -9.76 12.67 -0.44
C ARG A 367 -11.03 13.31 -0.99
N SER A 368 -11.78 12.66 -1.88
CA SER A 368 -13.03 13.21 -2.38
C SER A 368 -14.18 12.96 -1.41
N PRO A 369 -15.16 13.85 -1.39
CA PRO A 369 -16.44 13.57 -0.76
C PRO A 369 -17.09 12.34 -1.39
N ALA A 370 -17.85 11.59 -0.59
CA ALA A 370 -18.68 10.51 -1.10
C ALA A 370 -19.87 11.07 -1.89
N VAL A 371 -20.40 10.30 -2.82
CA VAL A 371 -21.57 10.58 -3.62
C VAL A 371 -22.55 9.40 -3.52
N GLY A 372 -23.85 9.68 -3.34
CA GLY A 372 -24.89 8.65 -3.37
C GLY A 372 -24.97 8.00 -4.76
N VAL A 373 -25.10 6.68 -4.77
CA VAL A 373 -25.16 5.89 -6.00
C VAL A 373 -26.20 4.79 -5.91
N ARG A 374 -26.85 4.49 -7.04
CA ARG A 374 -27.50 3.21 -7.27
C ARG A 374 -26.47 2.26 -7.88
N VAL A 375 -26.44 1.05 -7.37
CA VAL A 375 -25.47 0.01 -7.75
C VAL A 375 -26.18 -1.05 -8.59
N GLU A 376 -25.63 -1.34 -9.76
CA GLU A 376 -26.10 -2.37 -10.68
C GLU A 376 -25.00 -3.41 -10.84
N PRO A 377 -25.17 -4.65 -10.35
CA PRO A 377 -24.21 -5.72 -10.58
C PRO A 377 -24.09 -6.03 -12.07
N VAL A 378 -22.84 -6.19 -12.56
CA VAL A 378 -22.52 -6.61 -13.93
C VAL A 378 -21.48 -7.72 -13.88
N ASP A 379 -21.22 -8.38 -15.02
CA ASP A 379 -20.19 -9.42 -15.08
C ASP A 379 -18.79 -8.83 -14.78
N GLY A 380 -18.10 -9.45 -13.83
CA GLY A 380 -16.77 -9.02 -13.36
C GLY A 380 -16.74 -7.73 -12.52
N GLY A 381 -17.92 -7.16 -12.16
CA GLY A 381 -17.93 -5.91 -11.40
C GLY A 381 -19.31 -5.35 -11.09
N PHE A 382 -19.42 -4.04 -11.19
CA PHE A 382 -20.68 -3.32 -10.98
C PHE A 382 -20.66 -1.96 -11.69
N ARG A 383 -21.84 -1.49 -12.07
CA ARG A 383 -22.09 -0.16 -12.62
C ARG A 383 -22.69 0.74 -11.55
N LEU A 384 -22.15 1.97 -11.46
CA LEU A 384 -22.63 3.00 -10.55
C LEU A 384 -23.41 4.06 -11.30
N HIS A 385 -24.66 4.30 -10.91
CA HIS A 385 -25.46 5.43 -11.35
C HIS A 385 -25.44 6.49 -10.25
N LEU A 386 -24.79 7.61 -10.49
CA LEU A 386 -24.55 8.64 -9.49
C LEU A 386 -25.78 9.53 -9.32
N ASP A 387 -26.17 9.84 -8.10
CA ASP A 387 -27.29 10.75 -7.78
C ASP A 387 -27.02 12.19 -8.22
N ARG A 388 -25.73 12.56 -8.38
CA ARG A 388 -25.27 13.84 -8.91
C ARG A 388 -23.99 13.64 -9.73
N PRO A 389 -23.72 14.46 -10.76
CA PRO A 389 -22.53 14.31 -11.56
C PRO A 389 -21.24 14.40 -10.72
N ALA A 390 -20.29 13.49 -10.97
CA ALA A 390 -18.91 13.58 -10.51
C ALA A 390 -18.04 14.20 -11.63
N TYR A 391 -17.01 14.94 -11.26
CA TYR A 391 -16.13 15.62 -12.20
C TYR A 391 -14.71 15.10 -12.12
N GLY A 392 -14.13 14.77 -13.28
CA GLY A 392 -12.76 14.28 -13.37
C GLY A 392 -12.57 12.92 -12.72
N VAL A 393 -13.52 12.02 -12.94
CA VAL A 393 -13.37 10.59 -12.61
C VAL A 393 -12.27 10.01 -13.49
N ALA A 394 -11.26 9.41 -12.88
CA ALA A 394 -10.08 8.95 -13.60
C ALA A 394 -10.08 7.41 -13.68
N PRO A 395 -10.03 6.83 -14.89
CA PRO A 395 -9.83 5.40 -15.07
C PRO A 395 -8.53 4.92 -14.39
N GLY A 396 -8.58 3.73 -13.80
CA GLY A 396 -7.47 3.21 -13.01
C GLY A 396 -7.50 3.58 -11.53
N GLN A 397 -8.28 4.61 -11.12
CA GLN A 397 -8.55 4.90 -9.72
C GLN A 397 -9.51 3.86 -9.11
N ALA A 398 -9.54 3.81 -7.78
CA ALA A 398 -10.51 2.95 -7.10
C ALA A 398 -11.84 3.66 -6.88
N ALA A 399 -12.93 2.89 -7.04
CA ALA A 399 -14.23 3.19 -6.47
C ALA A 399 -14.42 2.32 -5.22
N VAL A 400 -14.75 2.95 -4.09
CA VAL A 400 -15.03 2.26 -2.83
C VAL A 400 -16.43 2.61 -2.38
N LEU A 401 -17.23 1.57 -2.14
CA LEU A 401 -18.62 1.69 -1.74
C LEU A 401 -18.76 1.55 -0.23
N TYR A 402 -19.50 2.46 0.35
CA TYR A 402 -19.83 2.47 1.78
C TYR A 402 -21.34 2.39 1.96
N ASP A 403 -21.74 1.65 2.96
CA ASP A 403 -23.07 1.71 3.55
C ASP A 403 -22.88 2.03 5.02
N ASP A 404 -23.24 3.25 5.42
CA ASP A 404 -22.80 3.90 6.65
C ASP A 404 -21.27 3.90 6.79
N GLU A 405 -20.77 3.16 7.78
CA GLU A 405 -19.32 3.04 8.03
C GLU A 405 -18.68 1.85 7.29
N ALA A 406 -19.48 0.84 6.91
CA ALA A 406 -18.97 -0.40 6.35
C ALA A 406 -18.59 -0.28 4.87
N VAL A 407 -17.46 -0.85 4.49
CA VAL A 407 -17.04 -1.02 3.10
C VAL A 407 -17.80 -2.21 2.52
N VAL A 408 -18.74 -1.95 1.61
CA VAL A 408 -19.64 -2.93 1.02
C VAL A 408 -19.27 -3.35 -0.40
N GLY A 409 -18.26 -2.71 -0.97
CA GLY A 409 -17.72 -3.08 -2.28
C GLY A 409 -16.54 -2.21 -2.67
N ALA A 410 -15.69 -2.72 -3.55
CA ALA A 410 -14.57 -1.96 -4.09
C ALA A 410 -14.11 -2.51 -5.43
N GLY A 411 -13.55 -1.62 -6.26
CA GLY A 411 -13.00 -2.02 -7.54
C GLY A 411 -12.19 -0.91 -8.19
N THR A 412 -11.75 -1.15 -9.41
CA THR A 412 -11.03 -0.20 -10.24
C THR A 412 -11.99 0.40 -11.25
N ILE A 413 -12.00 1.72 -11.38
CA ILE A 413 -12.78 2.47 -12.36
C ILE A 413 -12.26 2.14 -13.76
N GLU A 414 -13.14 1.70 -14.65
CA GLU A 414 -12.81 1.38 -16.02
C GLU A 414 -12.91 2.62 -16.93
N PRO A 415 -12.20 2.64 -18.06
CA PRO A 415 -12.40 3.66 -19.10
C PRO A 415 -13.86 3.65 -19.58
N ALA A 416 -14.45 4.82 -19.77
CA ALA A 416 -15.77 4.91 -20.39
C ALA A 416 -15.70 4.42 -21.86
N GLU A 417 -16.68 3.63 -22.30
CA GLU A 417 -16.74 3.10 -23.68
C GLU A 417 -16.76 4.20 -24.77
N THR A 418 -17.06 5.43 -24.39
CA THR A 418 -17.20 6.60 -25.26
C THR A 418 -15.91 7.35 -25.57
N PHE A 419 -14.79 7.04 -24.93
CA PHE A 419 -13.52 7.62 -25.33
C PHE A 419 -12.96 6.81 -26.50
N ILE A 420 -13.04 7.40 -27.70
CA ILE A 420 -12.55 6.85 -28.96
C ILE A 420 -11.16 6.25 -28.77
N GLY A 421 -11.06 4.92 -28.88
CA GLY A 421 -9.81 4.24 -29.15
C GLY A 421 -9.03 3.59 -28.01
N VAL A 422 -9.54 3.49 -26.77
CA VAL A 422 -8.86 2.70 -25.75
C VAL A 422 -9.52 1.31 -25.64
N PRO A 423 -8.86 0.24 -26.13
CA PRO A 423 -9.39 -1.11 -25.94
C PRO A 423 -9.42 -1.47 -24.47
N ALA A 424 -10.46 -2.21 -24.07
CA ALA A 424 -10.53 -2.84 -22.77
C ALA A 424 -9.21 -3.58 -22.46
N PHE A 425 -8.63 -3.32 -21.30
CA PHE A 425 -7.43 -4.01 -20.86
C PHE A 425 -7.81 -5.46 -20.56
N GLU A 426 -7.45 -6.37 -21.46
CA GLU A 426 -7.53 -7.81 -21.15
C GLU A 426 -6.59 -8.07 -19.96
N ALA A 427 -7.19 -8.36 -18.84
CA ALA A 427 -6.47 -8.90 -17.69
C ALA A 427 -6.00 -10.30 -18.12
N GLU A 428 -4.71 -10.44 -18.43
CA GLU A 428 -4.10 -11.76 -18.49
C GLU A 428 -4.39 -12.45 -17.16
N GLY A 429 -5.15 -13.53 -17.26
CA GLY A 429 -5.48 -14.42 -16.17
C GLY A 429 -4.22 -15.15 -15.68
N GLU A 430 -4.33 -15.59 -14.43
CA GLU A 430 -3.49 -16.40 -13.56
C GLU A 430 -2.47 -15.68 -12.69
#